data_fba738067af05030fc17ce5adfec9f32
#
_entry.id   fba738067af05030fc17ce5adfec9f32
#
_cell.length_a   1.000
_cell.length_b   1.000
_cell.length_c   1.000
_cell.angle_alpha   90.00
_cell.angle_beta   90.00
_cell.angle_gamma   90.00
#
_symmetry.space_group_name_H-M   'P 1'
#
loop_
_entity.id
_entity.type
_entity.pdbx_description
1 polymer ?
#
loop_
_entity_poly.entity_id
_entity_poly.type
_entity_poly.pdbx_seq_one_letter_code
_entity_poly.pdbx_strand_id
1 'polypeptide(L)'
;MNTNKKLPSDFTMDKYGLHVRLVNEDDAEFIVKLRTDEKLGKYIHSTLPDIEKQKEWIREYKKREADGLDYYFIFYKDGEPFAVNRLYHMDVPGRFTSGSWICLPGHSTEEVVATSLIPRIIAFEMLDKEIEYGVEGCHEDNKKVVKYNLMIGMHIKGRIKDVKGIYVTFDMPKEDFYAKLPKLERLLNLK
;
A
#
# COMPACT_ATOMS: atom_id res chain seq x y z
N MET A 1 1.90 27.22 9.79
CA MET A 1 0.84 26.20 9.64
C MET A 1 1.34 25.20 8.62
N ASN A 2 1.68 23.99 9.05
CA ASN A 2 2.14 22.94 8.12
C ASN A 2 0.91 22.34 7.44
N THR A 3 0.53 22.88 6.28
CA THR A 3 -0.57 22.28 5.49
C THR A 3 -0.01 21.02 4.86
N ASN A 4 -0.38 19.86 5.42
CA ASN A 4 -0.10 18.57 4.76
C ASN A 4 -0.59 18.65 3.33
N LYS A 5 0.30 18.37 2.37
CA LYS A 5 -0.12 18.22 0.97
C LYS A 5 -1.14 17.08 0.88
N LYS A 6 -2.17 17.28 0.06
CA LYS A 6 -3.25 16.31 -0.13
C LYS A 6 -3.37 15.95 -1.60
N LEU A 7 -3.76 14.73 -1.88
CA LEU A 7 -4.21 14.35 -3.23
C LEU A 7 -5.63 14.90 -3.47
N PRO A 8 -5.96 15.29 -4.70
CA PRO A 8 -7.34 15.61 -5.06
C PRO A 8 -8.24 14.35 -4.95
N SER A 9 -9.52 14.53 -4.69
CA SER A 9 -10.48 13.42 -4.53
C SER A 9 -10.68 12.56 -5.79
N ASP A 10 -10.39 13.15 -6.96
CA ASP A 10 -10.41 12.52 -8.29
C ASP A 10 -9.01 12.10 -8.77
N PHE A 11 -8.07 11.95 -7.85
CA PHE A 11 -6.69 11.58 -8.18
C PHE A 11 -6.62 10.32 -9.03
N THR A 12 -5.90 10.43 -10.13
CA THR A 12 -5.49 9.32 -10.99
C THR A 12 -4.05 9.52 -11.44
N MET A 13 -3.37 8.43 -11.79
CA MET A 13 -1.99 8.44 -12.29
C MET A 13 -1.76 7.23 -13.19
N ASP A 14 -1.03 7.45 -14.29
CA ASP A 14 -0.47 6.36 -15.09
C ASP A 14 1.03 6.29 -14.85
N LYS A 15 1.51 5.13 -14.36
CA LYS A 15 2.93 4.90 -14.08
C LYS A 15 3.27 3.43 -14.19
N TYR A 16 4.44 3.14 -14.76
CA TYR A 16 4.95 1.76 -14.97
C TYR A 16 3.97 0.85 -15.73
N GLY A 17 3.22 1.44 -16.68
CA GLY A 17 2.23 0.72 -17.48
C GLY A 17 0.97 0.30 -16.73
N LEU A 18 0.74 0.88 -15.56
CA LEU A 18 -0.47 0.69 -14.74
C LEU A 18 -1.24 2.00 -14.63
N HIS A 19 -2.57 1.88 -14.64
CA HIS A 19 -3.47 2.96 -14.24
C HIS A 19 -3.80 2.81 -12.75
N VAL A 20 -3.73 3.89 -11.99
CA VAL A 20 -4.04 3.91 -10.55
C VAL A 20 -4.98 5.06 -10.22
N ARG A 21 -5.94 4.82 -9.36
CA ARG A 21 -6.84 5.83 -8.78
C ARG A 21 -7.15 5.54 -7.31
N LEU A 22 -7.81 6.47 -6.67
CA LEU A 22 -8.35 6.26 -5.33
C LEU A 22 -9.57 5.36 -5.36
N VAL A 23 -9.73 4.55 -4.30
CA VAL A 23 -10.87 3.65 -4.11
C VAL A 23 -12.15 4.44 -3.87
N ASN A 24 -13.28 3.94 -4.41
CA ASN A 24 -14.62 4.41 -4.15
C ASN A 24 -15.57 3.24 -3.79
N GLU A 25 -16.85 3.52 -3.55
CA GLU A 25 -17.81 2.50 -3.12
C GLU A 25 -18.05 1.38 -4.14
N ASP A 26 -17.88 1.66 -5.44
CA ASP A 26 -18.06 0.67 -6.50
C ASP A 26 -16.98 -0.42 -6.45
N ASP A 27 -15.86 -0.16 -5.78
CA ASP A 27 -14.76 -1.12 -5.62
C ASP A 27 -14.98 -2.11 -4.47
N ALA A 28 -16.07 -1.96 -3.71
CA ALA A 28 -16.31 -2.76 -2.51
C ALA A 28 -16.30 -4.28 -2.78
N GLU A 29 -16.95 -4.72 -3.85
CA GLU A 29 -17.00 -6.14 -4.23
C GLU A 29 -15.60 -6.68 -4.55
N PHE A 30 -14.82 -5.94 -5.34
CA PHE A 30 -13.45 -6.31 -5.67
C PHE A 30 -12.57 -6.41 -4.42
N ILE A 31 -12.66 -5.45 -3.50
CA ILE A 31 -11.90 -5.43 -2.25
C ILE A 31 -12.29 -6.62 -1.36
N VAL A 32 -13.59 -6.89 -1.21
CA VAL A 32 -14.08 -8.05 -0.45
C VAL A 32 -13.51 -9.34 -1.05
N LYS A 33 -13.61 -9.53 -2.37
CA LYS A 33 -13.06 -10.69 -3.08
C LYS A 33 -11.58 -10.90 -2.77
N LEU A 34 -10.75 -9.86 -2.84
CA LEU A 34 -9.33 -9.94 -2.54
C LEU A 34 -9.07 -10.32 -1.08
N ARG A 35 -9.75 -9.68 -0.15
CA ARG A 35 -9.47 -9.78 1.29
C ARG A 35 -10.02 -11.04 1.94
N THR A 36 -11.06 -11.65 1.36
CA THR A 36 -11.66 -12.90 1.85
C THR A 36 -11.10 -14.15 1.18
N ASP A 37 -10.26 -14.00 0.16
CA ASP A 37 -9.51 -15.13 -0.39
C ASP A 37 -8.54 -15.69 0.66
N GLU A 38 -8.62 -16.99 0.96
CA GLU A 38 -7.84 -17.63 2.03
C GLU A 38 -6.33 -17.53 1.83
N LYS A 39 -5.85 -17.47 0.58
CA LYS A 39 -4.42 -17.38 0.28
C LYS A 39 -3.95 -15.94 0.27
N LEU A 40 -4.71 -15.03 -0.37
CA LEU A 40 -4.36 -13.63 -0.52
C LEU A 40 -4.53 -12.86 0.81
N GLY A 41 -5.62 -13.15 1.53
CA GLY A 41 -5.96 -12.52 2.80
C GLY A 41 -5.22 -13.04 4.03
N LYS A 42 -4.41 -14.10 3.88
CA LYS A 42 -3.81 -14.86 5.01
C LYS A 42 -3.07 -13.99 6.05
N TYR A 43 -2.37 -12.95 5.61
CA TYR A 43 -1.52 -12.12 6.47
C TYR A 43 -2.04 -10.70 6.68
N ILE A 44 -3.28 -10.43 6.30
CA ILE A 44 -3.93 -9.14 6.53
C ILE A 44 -5.05 -9.28 7.56
N HIS A 45 -5.52 -8.14 8.07
CA HIS A 45 -6.66 -8.15 8.98
C HIS A 45 -7.88 -8.76 8.30
N SER A 46 -8.58 -9.64 9.02
CA SER A 46 -9.78 -10.29 8.52
C SER A 46 -10.85 -9.27 8.10
N THR A 47 -11.50 -9.57 7.00
CA THR A 47 -12.62 -8.80 6.47
C THR A 47 -13.82 -9.72 6.39
N LEU A 48 -14.99 -9.24 6.78
CA LEU A 48 -16.23 -9.99 6.59
C LEU A 48 -16.57 -10.05 5.11
N PRO A 49 -17.13 -11.18 4.60
CA PRO A 49 -17.60 -11.29 3.22
C PRO A 49 -18.95 -10.58 3.04
N ASP A 50 -18.96 -9.26 3.28
CA ASP A 50 -20.14 -8.41 3.30
C ASP A 50 -19.82 -7.11 2.53
N ILE A 51 -20.39 -6.99 1.34
CA ILE A 51 -20.15 -5.86 0.44
C ILE A 51 -20.71 -4.57 1.03
N GLU A 52 -21.88 -4.60 1.68
CA GLU A 52 -22.48 -3.38 2.24
C GLU A 52 -21.66 -2.84 3.42
N LYS A 53 -21.14 -3.71 4.27
CA LYS A 53 -20.17 -3.30 5.31
C LYS A 53 -18.88 -2.75 4.72
N GLN A 54 -18.42 -3.30 3.61
CA GLN A 54 -17.24 -2.75 2.93
C GLN A 54 -17.53 -1.36 2.35
N LYS A 55 -18.72 -1.11 1.80
CA LYS A 55 -19.13 0.24 1.36
C LYS A 55 -19.21 1.22 2.53
N GLU A 56 -19.81 0.81 3.66
CA GLU A 56 -19.84 1.62 4.88
C GLU A 56 -18.42 1.99 5.33
N TRP A 57 -17.52 1.01 5.33
CA TRP A 57 -16.11 1.26 5.66
C TRP A 57 -15.46 2.25 4.68
N ILE A 58 -15.74 2.13 3.36
CA ILE A 58 -15.23 3.06 2.35
C ILE A 58 -15.75 4.48 2.60
N ARG A 59 -17.03 4.67 2.95
CA ARG A 59 -17.58 6.01 3.29
C ARG A 59 -16.82 6.64 4.46
N GLU A 60 -16.51 5.87 5.50
CA GLU A 60 -15.72 6.37 6.63
C GLU A 60 -14.24 6.62 6.24
N TYR A 61 -13.69 5.76 5.39
CA TYR A 61 -12.35 5.97 4.82
C TYR A 61 -12.28 7.29 4.02
N LYS A 62 -13.29 7.61 3.19
CA LYS A 62 -13.32 8.85 2.40
C LYS A 62 -13.24 10.12 3.26
N LYS A 63 -13.70 10.09 4.50
CA LYS A 63 -13.53 11.20 5.44
C LYS A 63 -12.04 11.39 5.80
N ARG A 64 -11.33 10.30 6.10
CA ARG A 64 -9.89 10.34 6.39
C ARG A 64 -9.07 10.72 5.17
N GLU A 65 -9.48 10.30 3.98
CA GLU A 65 -8.89 10.72 2.70
C GLU A 65 -9.02 12.23 2.50
N ALA A 66 -10.20 12.79 2.71
CA ALA A 66 -10.45 14.25 2.63
C ALA A 66 -9.58 15.04 3.62
N ASP A 67 -9.27 14.45 4.80
CA ASP A 67 -8.36 15.02 5.77
C ASP A 67 -6.88 14.83 5.43
N GLY A 68 -6.56 14.01 4.41
CA GLY A 68 -5.18 13.72 4.01
C GLY A 68 -4.47 12.73 4.93
N LEU A 69 -5.23 11.91 5.66
CA LEU A 69 -4.72 10.95 6.65
C LEU A 69 -4.65 9.51 6.14
N ASP A 70 -5.25 9.24 4.99
CA ASP A 70 -5.45 7.90 4.47
C ASP A 70 -5.68 7.93 2.95
N TYR A 71 -4.99 7.08 2.19
CA TYR A 71 -5.19 6.95 0.76
C TYR A 71 -5.19 5.49 0.36
N TYR A 72 -6.28 5.01 -0.21
CA TYR A 72 -6.44 3.64 -0.66
C TYR A 72 -6.49 3.61 -2.18
N PHE A 73 -5.49 2.97 -2.79
CA PHE A 73 -5.31 2.90 -4.23
C PHE A 73 -5.82 1.57 -4.78
N ILE A 74 -6.42 1.63 -5.96
CA ILE A 74 -6.74 0.48 -6.79
C ILE A 74 -5.98 0.59 -8.11
N PHE A 75 -5.43 -0.52 -8.57
CA PHE A 75 -4.54 -0.61 -9.72
C PHE A 75 -5.19 -1.42 -10.84
N TYR A 76 -5.07 -0.89 -12.04
CA TYR A 76 -5.59 -1.49 -13.26
C TYR A 76 -4.46 -1.84 -14.21
N LYS A 77 -4.62 -2.99 -14.90
CA LYS A 77 -3.83 -3.37 -16.05
C LYS A 77 -4.78 -3.69 -17.19
N ASP A 78 -4.56 -3.06 -18.35
CA ASP A 78 -5.38 -3.23 -19.55
C ASP A 78 -6.91 -3.05 -19.30
N GLY A 79 -7.26 -2.11 -18.41
CA GLY A 79 -8.65 -1.80 -18.02
C GLY A 79 -9.23 -2.66 -16.90
N GLU A 80 -8.54 -3.70 -16.44
CA GLU A 80 -9.03 -4.62 -15.40
C GLU A 80 -8.35 -4.36 -14.05
N PRO A 81 -9.12 -4.28 -12.92
CA PRO A 81 -8.55 -4.09 -11.60
C PRO A 81 -7.88 -5.38 -11.12
N PHE A 82 -6.67 -5.29 -10.58
CA PHE A 82 -5.94 -6.47 -10.11
C PHE A 82 -5.27 -6.34 -8.74
N ALA A 83 -5.10 -5.13 -8.23
CA ALA A 83 -4.42 -4.93 -6.97
C ALA A 83 -4.95 -3.73 -6.20
N VAL A 84 -4.69 -3.74 -4.89
CA VAL A 84 -4.92 -2.62 -3.99
C VAL A 84 -3.70 -2.40 -3.10
N ASN A 85 -3.47 -1.15 -2.69
CA ASN A 85 -2.46 -0.79 -1.69
C ASN A 85 -2.91 0.49 -0.96
N ARG A 86 -2.55 0.65 0.30
CA ARG A 86 -3.04 1.74 1.13
C ARG A 86 -1.89 2.46 1.83
N LEU A 87 -1.96 3.79 1.91
CA LEU A 87 -1.14 4.64 2.76
C LEU A 87 -2.00 5.13 3.92
N TYR A 88 -1.51 5.00 5.15
CA TYR A 88 -2.25 5.38 6.37
C TYR A 88 -1.28 5.77 7.49
N HIS A 89 -1.79 6.06 8.70
CA HIS A 89 -1.00 6.60 9.81
C HIS A 89 -0.20 7.86 9.42
N MET A 90 -0.88 8.79 8.75
CA MET A 90 -0.29 10.04 8.27
C MET A 90 -0.60 11.24 9.18
N ASP A 91 -1.12 10.98 10.37
CA ASP A 91 -1.38 11.95 11.45
C ASP A 91 -0.09 12.56 12.03
N VAL A 92 1.04 11.84 11.93
CA VAL A 92 2.35 12.37 12.31
C VAL A 92 3.01 13.02 11.09
N PRO A 93 3.43 14.31 11.19
CA PRO A 93 4.09 15.00 10.08
C PRO A 93 5.32 14.23 9.55
N GLY A 94 5.45 14.20 8.22
CA GLY A 94 6.54 13.51 7.54
C GLY A 94 6.47 11.99 7.53
N ARG A 95 5.49 11.36 8.21
CA ARG A 95 5.37 9.90 8.34
C ARG A 95 4.20 9.34 7.58
N PHE A 96 4.31 8.07 7.19
CA PHE A 96 3.22 7.24 6.67
C PHE A 96 3.53 5.75 6.91
N THR A 97 2.51 4.93 6.76
CA THR A 97 2.61 3.47 6.69
C THR A 97 2.01 3.00 5.38
N SER A 98 2.64 2.05 4.70
CA SER A 98 2.05 1.33 3.57
C SER A 98 1.56 -0.04 4.01
N GLY A 99 0.37 -0.44 3.56
CA GLY A 99 -0.20 -1.75 3.91
C GLY A 99 -1.45 -2.10 3.13
N SER A 100 -2.15 -3.14 3.56
CA SER A 100 -3.30 -3.69 2.82
C SER A 100 -2.97 -3.99 1.35
N TRP A 101 -1.71 -4.36 1.07
CA TRP A 101 -1.23 -4.64 -0.27
C TRP A 101 -1.61 -6.06 -0.68
N ILE A 102 -2.47 -6.16 -1.69
CA ILE A 102 -2.97 -7.44 -2.22
C ILE A 102 -3.06 -7.34 -3.73
N CYS A 103 -2.58 -8.37 -4.41
CA CYS A 103 -2.66 -8.50 -5.86
C CYS A 103 -3.33 -9.83 -6.24
N LEU A 104 -4.14 -9.83 -7.28
CA LEU A 104 -4.59 -11.06 -7.92
C LEU A 104 -3.41 -11.84 -8.50
N PRO A 105 -3.47 -13.17 -8.52
CA PRO A 105 -2.47 -14.00 -9.22
C PRO A 105 -2.57 -13.81 -10.75
N GLY A 106 -1.51 -14.22 -11.46
CA GLY A 106 -1.46 -14.17 -12.93
C GLY A 106 -0.81 -12.91 -13.50
N HIS A 107 -0.40 -11.97 -12.66
CA HIS A 107 0.34 -10.77 -13.06
C HIS A 107 1.84 -10.96 -12.95
N SER A 108 2.60 -10.23 -13.77
CA SER A 108 4.07 -10.31 -13.78
C SER A 108 4.67 -9.75 -12.49
N THR A 109 5.92 -10.11 -12.20
CA THR A 109 6.64 -9.57 -11.04
C THR A 109 6.76 -8.05 -11.12
N GLU A 110 6.96 -7.51 -12.31
CA GLU A 110 7.07 -6.08 -12.60
C GLU A 110 5.77 -5.36 -12.22
N GLU A 111 4.62 -5.87 -12.68
CA GLU A 111 3.30 -5.31 -12.36
C GLU A 111 3.02 -5.34 -10.87
N VAL A 112 3.26 -6.47 -10.22
CA VAL A 112 3.05 -6.62 -8.76
C VAL A 112 3.95 -5.66 -7.98
N VAL A 113 5.23 -5.56 -8.31
CA VAL A 113 6.16 -4.65 -7.63
C VAL A 113 5.79 -3.19 -7.87
N ALA A 114 5.37 -2.83 -9.09
CA ALA A 114 4.92 -1.47 -9.41
C ALA A 114 3.78 -1.01 -8.49
N THR A 115 2.81 -1.88 -8.15
CA THR A 115 1.71 -1.55 -7.22
C THR A 115 2.17 -1.23 -5.79
N SER A 116 3.38 -1.62 -5.43
CA SER A 116 4.00 -1.31 -4.14
C SER A 116 4.90 -0.07 -4.21
N LEU A 117 5.59 0.17 -5.34
CA LEU A 117 6.46 1.34 -5.51
C LEU A 117 5.66 2.63 -5.72
N ILE A 118 4.60 2.59 -6.52
CA ILE A 118 3.80 3.79 -6.87
C ILE A 118 3.27 4.53 -5.63
N PRO A 119 2.61 3.90 -4.63
CA PRO A 119 2.17 4.60 -3.43
C PRO A 119 3.31 5.26 -2.65
N ARG A 120 4.48 4.63 -2.60
CA ARG A 120 5.67 5.19 -1.93
C ARG A 120 6.18 6.43 -2.66
N ILE A 121 6.24 6.39 -3.99
CA ILE A 121 6.59 7.55 -4.81
C ILE A 121 5.58 8.69 -4.56
N ILE A 122 4.28 8.40 -4.55
CA ILE A 122 3.24 9.38 -4.23
C ILE A 122 3.46 9.97 -2.83
N ALA A 123 3.72 9.14 -1.82
CA ALA A 123 3.96 9.60 -0.46
C ALA A 123 5.17 10.54 -0.37
N PHE A 124 6.30 10.16 -0.97
CA PHE A 124 7.54 10.92 -0.89
C PHE A 124 7.58 12.16 -1.79
N GLU A 125 6.94 12.13 -2.98
CA GLU A 125 7.01 13.23 -3.94
C GLU A 125 5.82 14.18 -3.85
N MET A 126 4.62 13.66 -3.60
CA MET A 126 3.40 14.45 -3.66
C MET A 126 2.85 14.82 -2.28
N LEU A 127 3.12 14.03 -1.23
CA LEU A 127 2.57 14.23 0.12
C LEU A 127 3.60 14.71 1.14
N ASP A 128 4.82 15.11 0.69
CA ASP A 128 5.93 15.59 1.56
C ASP A 128 6.25 14.64 2.72
N LYS A 129 6.19 13.34 2.47
CA LYS A 129 6.58 12.37 3.48
C LYS A 129 8.10 12.12 3.42
N GLU A 130 8.70 11.86 4.59
CA GLU A 130 10.14 11.68 4.75
C GLU A 130 10.52 10.27 5.19
N ILE A 131 9.57 9.55 5.82
CA ILE A 131 9.82 8.20 6.32
C ILE A 131 8.57 7.33 6.26
N GLU A 132 8.72 6.13 5.69
CA GLU A 132 7.75 5.05 5.88
C GLU A 132 8.02 4.36 7.21
N TYR A 133 6.99 4.25 8.04
CA TYR A 133 7.09 3.71 9.38
C TYR A 133 6.08 2.59 9.58
N GLY A 134 6.54 1.36 9.49
CA GLY A 134 5.70 0.17 9.63
C GLY A 134 5.43 -0.20 11.09
N VAL A 135 4.48 0.49 11.72
CA VAL A 135 4.11 0.29 13.14
C VAL A 135 3.60 -1.12 13.40
N GLU A 136 2.73 -1.61 12.51
CA GLU A 136 2.08 -2.92 12.66
C GLU A 136 2.96 -4.06 12.16
N GLY A 137 3.95 -3.75 11.32
CA GLY A 137 4.87 -4.72 10.75
C GLY A 137 4.22 -5.70 9.78
N CYS A 138 4.98 -6.71 9.37
CA CYS A 138 4.44 -7.85 8.64
C CYS A 138 4.72 -9.15 9.39
N HIS A 139 3.81 -10.11 9.29
CA HIS A 139 3.96 -11.42 9.94
C HIS A 139 5.27 -12.07 9.49
N GLU A 140 6.08 -12.59 10.43
CA GLU A 140 7.42 -13.13 10.13
C GLU A 140 7.41 -14.33 9.18
N ASP A 141 6.30 -15.09 9.15
CA ASP A 141 6.11 -16.19 8.19
C ASP A 141 5.81 -15.71 6.78
N ASN A 142 5.45 -14.44 6.59
CA ASN A 142 5.34 -13.84 5.26
C ASN A 142 6.72 -13.49 4.70
N LYS A 143 7.57 -14.50 4.60
CA LYS A 143 8.98 -14.38 4.21
C LYS A 143 9.20 -13.67 2.87
N LYS A 144 8.24 -13.78 1.95
CA LYS A 144 8.30 -13.07 0.66
C LYS A 144 8.23 -11.56 0.86
N VAL A 145 7.27 -11.08 1.66
CA VAL A 145 7.11 -9.65 1.97
C VAL A 145 8.25 -9.14 2.83
N VAL A 146 8.72 -9.91 3.83
CA VAL A 146 9.90 -9.52 4.63
C VAL A 146 11.12 -9.31 3.72
N LYS A 147 11.42 -10.24 2.82
CA LYS A 147 12.54 -10.12 1.86
C LYS A 147 12.34 -8.94 0.91
N TYR A 148 11.13 -8.75 0.42
CA TYR A 148 10.79 -7.64 -0.46
C TYR A 148 11.02 -6.29 0.23
N ASN A 149 10.56 -6.12 1.47
CA ASN A 149 10.75 -4.91 2.24
C ASN A 149 12.23 -4.55 2.40
N LEU A 150 13.09 -5.53 2.71
CA LEU A 150 14.54 -5.32 2.77
C LEU A 150 15.13 -4.93 1.40
N MET A 151 14.61 -5.52 0.32
CA MET A 151 15.10 -5.25 -1.03
C MET A 151 14.81 -3.81 -1.49
N ILE A 152 13.68 -3.24 -1.09
CA ILE A 152 13.29 -1.87 -1.45
C ILE A 152 13.92 -0.79 -0.55
N GLY A 153 14.68 -1.19 0.47
CA GLY A 153 15.42 -0.26 1.34
C GLY A 153 14.89 -0.15 2.77
N MET A 154 13.93 -0.97 3.18
CA MET A 154 13.45 -0.99 4.56
C MET A 154 14.49 -1.60 5.51
N HIS A 155 14.53 -1.08 6.73
CA HIS A 155 15.36 -1.57 7.84
C HIS A 155 14.49 -2.20 8.91
N ILE A 156 14.90 -3.37 9.41
CA ILE A 156 14.22 -4.01 10.56
C ILE A 156 14.47 -3.17 11.80
N LYS A 157 13.40 -2.75 12.48
CA LYS A 157 13.44 -2.02 13.75
C LYS A 157 13.22 -2.89 14.96
N GLY A 158 12.43 -3.94 14.81
CA GLY A 158 12.10 -4.81 15.91
C GLY A 158 11.13 -5.92 15.54
N ARG A 159 10.65 -6.60 16.58
CA ARG A 159 9.61 -7.61 16.48
C ARG A 159 8.57 -7.37 17.56
N ILE A 160 7.31 -7.50 17.17
CA ILE A 160 6.15 -7.39 18.07
C ILE A 160 5.49 -8.77 18.09
N LYS A 161 5.16 -9.25 19.27
CA LYS A 161 4.40 -10.51 19.44
C LYS A 161 2.96 -10.16 19.82
N ASP A 162 2.01 -10.73 19.11
CA ASP A 162 0.60 -10.71 19.46
C ASP A 162 0.00 -12.11 19.47
N VAL A 163 -1.33 -12.21 19.60
CA VAL A 163 -2.06 -13.49 19.63
C VAL A 163 -2.00 -14.27 18.31
N LYS A 164 -1.69 -13.59 17.19
CA LYS A 164 -1.61 -14.18 15.86
C LYS A 164 -0.19 -14.59 15.47
N GLY A 165 0.83 -14.15 16.20
CA GLY A 165 2.21 -14.51 15.95
C GLY A 165 3.21 -13.37 16.17
N ILE A 166 4.34 -13.46 15.47
CA ILE A 166 5.41 -12.46 15.52
C ILE A 166 5.37 -11.61 14.26
N TYR A 167 5.44 -10.29 14.43
CA TYR A 167 5.47 -9.32 13.37
C TYR A 167 6.80 -8.58 13.36
N VAL A 168 7.42 -8.50 12.19
CA VAL A 168 8.65 -7.74 11.97
C VAL A 168 8.28 -6.31 11.62
N THR A 169 8.75 -5.35 12.40
CA THR A 169 8.53 -3.92 12.14
C THR A 169 9.67 -3.32 11.35
N PHE A 170 9.37 -2.30 10.55
CA PHE A 170 10.33 -1.68 9.63
C PHE A 170 10.23 -0.17 9.69
N ASP A 171 11.30 0.49 9.25
CA ASP A 171 11.27 1.86 8.75
C ASP A 171 12.05 1.98 7.44
N MET A 172 11.77 3.05 6.69
CA MET A 172 12.48 3.37 5.46
C MET A 172 12.51 4.89 5.28
N PRO A 173 13.64 5.54 5.56
CA PRO A 173 13.86 6.92 5.16
C PRO A 173 13.75 7.09 3.64
N LYS A 174 13.29 8.26 3.21
CA LYS A 174 13.14 8.62 1.79
C LYS A 174 14.40 8.38 0.97
N GLU A 175 15.56 8.77 1.51
CA GLU A 175 16.86 8.60 0.86
C GLU A 175 17.20 7.12 0.59
N ASP A 176 16.84 6.21 1.51
CA ASP A 176 17.11 4.78 1.33
C ASP A 176 16.24 4.16 0.25
N PHE A 177 14.98 4.60 0.15
CA PHE A 177 14.09 4.23 -0.95
C PHE A 177 14.67 4.67 -2.30
N TYR A 178 15.05 5.93 -2.44
CA TYR A 178 15.60 6.47 -3.69
C TYR A 178 17.00 5.93 -4.03
N ALA A 179 17.78 5.50 -3.04
CA ALA A 179 19.02 4.76 -3.29
C ALA A 179 18.81 3.40 -3.94
N LYS A 180 17.64 2.76 -3.71
CA LYS A 180 17.28 1.45 -4.28
C LYS A 180 16.46 1.54 -5.57
N LEU A 181 15.58 2.54 -5.68
CA LEU A 181 14.60 2.66 -6.76
C LEU A 181 15.21 2.55 -8.17
N PRO A 182 16.30 3.27 -8.55
CA PRO A 182 16.83 3.19 -9.91
C PRO A 182 17.35 1.79 -10.30
N LYS A 183 17.82 1.02 -9.32
CA LYS A 183 18.23 -0.36 -9.55
C LYS A 183 17.03 -1.28 -9.76
N LEU A 184 15.96 -1.08 -8.98
CA LEU A 184 14.71 -1.83 -9.12
C LEU A 184 14.05 -1.55 -10.46
N GLU A 185 13.95 -0.29 -10.86
CA GLU A 185 13.40 0.11 -12.16
C GLU A 185 14.13 -0.56 -13.32
N ARG A 186 15.46 -0.58 -13.28
CA ARG A 186 16.27 -1.26 -14.32
C ARG A 186 16.08 -2.78 -14.32
N LEU A 187 16.13 -3.43 -13.15
CA LEU A 187 16.02 -4.89 -13.03
C LEU A 187 14.65 -5.40 -13.47
N LEU A 188 13.60 -4.61 -13.23
CA LEU A 188 12.22 -4.94 -13.52
C LEU A 188 11.71 -4.26 -14.80
N ASN A 189 12.61 -3.58 -15.56
CA ASN A 189 12.26 -2.87 -16.79
C ASN A 189 11.04 -1.93 -16.63
N LEU A 190 10.91 -1.29 -15.46
CA LEU A 190 9.86 -0.31 -15.18
C LEU A 190 10.18 1.02 -15.87
N LYS A 191 9.23 1.52 -16.65
CA LYS A 191 9.37 2.78 -17.43
C LYS A 191 8.25 3.75 -17.11
#